data_b71419fa7f1af135e7ce8cf0e8df85dd
#
_entry.id   b71419fa7f1af135e7ce8cf0e8df85dd
#
_cell.length_a   1.000
_cell.length_b   1.000
_cell.length_c   1.000
_cell.angle_alpha   90.00
_cell.angle_beta   90.00
_cell.angle_gamma   90.00
#
_symmetry.space_group_name_H-M   'P 1'
#
loop_
_entity.id
_entity.type
_entity.pdbx_description
1 polymer ?
#
loop_
_entity_poly.entity_id
_entity_poly.type
_entity_poly.pdbx_seq_one_letter_code
_entity_poly.pdbx_strand_id
1 'polypeptide(L)'
;MELHSDSKSRLNLFLKNPSKALWSLAIPIMFGMGIQTLYNLVDMIFIGRLGGQSIAGIAFNMPLFFLVLGLTMGLGTGVTSSIARFIGQDNKKEADNSAEHAIVMGIVISIFLCSLGLMFGETILSLFGAEGDILSIAWEYLHVMCIGMPFMIFSGFFRSILAGEGDMKFPMMVAGLGTVLNIVLDPIFIFDLE
;
A
#
# COMPACT_ATOMS: atom_id res chain seq x y z
N MET A 1 7.12 -28.62 -1.30
CA MET A 1 6.25 -29.74 -0.86
C MET A 1 5.38 -29.36 0.34
N GLU A 2 5.82 -28.49 1.25
CA GLU A 2 5.02 -28.02 2.41
C GLU A 2 3.88 -27.05 2.06
N LEU A 3 4.05 -26.18 1.09
CA LEU A 3 3.01 -25.21 0.65
C LEU A 3 1.73 -25.86 0.12
N HIS A 4 1.85 -27.02 -0.54
CA HIS A 4 0.69 -27.78 -1.06
C HIS A 4 -0.13 -28.47 0.04
N SER A 5 0.52 -28.83 1.15
CA SER A 5 -0.13 -29.45 2.33
C SER A 5 -0.97 -28.41 3.09
N ASP A 6 -0.47 -27.19 3.24
CA ASP A 6 -1.13 -26.11 3.99
C ASP A 6 -2.36 -25.57 3.24
N SER A 7 -2.32 -25.48 1.92
CA SER A 7 -3.41 -25.06 1.05
C SER A 7 -4.59 -26.07 1.07
N LYS A 8 -4.30 -27.36 1.01
CA LYS A 8 -5.32 -28.43 1.12
C LYS A 8 -5.95 -28.48 2.52
N SER A 9 -5.16 -28.25 3.55
CA SER A 9 -5.64 -28.18 4.94
C SER A 9 -6.62 -27.02 5.14
N ARG A 10 -6.33 -25.85 4.57
CA ARG A 10 -7.21 -24.65 4.60
C ARG A 10 -8.48 -24.88 3.81
N LEU A 11 -8.40 -25.46 2.61
CA LEU A 11 -9.58 -25.78 1.82
C LEU A 11 -10.52 -26.73 2.56
N ASN A 12 -9.99 -27.77 3.22
CA ASN A 12 -10.75 -28.69 4.05
C ASN A 12 -11.40 -28.00 5.26
N LEU A 13 -10.75 -26.99 5.84
CA LEU A 13 -11.33 -26.20 6.93
C LEU A 13 -12.51 -25.36 6.44
N PHE A 14 -12.41 -24.76 5.25
CA PHE A 14 -13.52 -24.03 4.62
C PHE A 14 -14.72 -24.92 4.31
N LEU A 15 -14.48 -26.14 3.82
CA LEU A 15 -15.54 -27.07 3.47
C LEU A 15 -16.22 -27.66 4.71
N LYS A 16 -15.49 -27.93 5.80
CA LYS A 16 -16.03 -28.56 7.02
C LYS A 16 -16.61 -27.56 8.01
N ASN A 17 -16.05 -26.34 8.10
CA ASN A 17 -16.47 -25.35 9.09
C ASN A 17 -16.21 -23.92 8.55
N PRO A 18 -17.06 -23.43 7.62
CA PRO A 18 -16.84 -22.15 6.95
C PRO A 18 -16.77 -20.97 7.93
N SER A 19 -17.56 -21.00 9.01
CA SER A 19 -17.55 -19.95 10.03
C SER A 19 -16.19 -19.87 10.77
N LYS A 20 -15.63 -21.01 11.17
CA LYS A 20 -14.33 -21.08 11.84
C LYS A 20 -13.19 -20.67 10.90
N ALA A 21 -13.28 -21.05 9.63
CA ALA A 21 -12.31 -20.63 8.60
C ALA A 21 -12.35 -19.12 8.37
N LEU A 22 -13.55 -18.52 8.26
CA LEU A 22 -13.73 -17.08 8.12
C LEU A 22 -13.12 -16.31 9.31
N TRP A 23 -13.43 -16.72 10.55
CA TRP A 23 -12.87 -16.04 11.72
C TRP A 23 -11.35 -16.18 11.84
N SER A 24 -10.80 -17.33 11.46
CA SER A 24 -9.34 -17.53 11.48
C SER A 24 -8.58 -16.62 10.49
N LEU A 25 -9.24 -16.16 9.43
CA LEU A 25 -8.70 -15.19 8.48
C LEU A 25 -9.06 -13.75 8.88
N ALA A 26 -10.29 -13.54 9.36
CA ALA A 26 -10.77 -12.20 9.69
C ALA A 26 -10.02 -11.59 10.88
N ILE A 27 -9.78 -12.36 11.93
CA ILE A 27 -9.13 -11.86 13.15
C ILE A 27 -7.74 -11.26 12.88
N PRO A 28 -6.80 -11.93 12.19
CA PRO A 28 -5.52 -11.34 11.86
C PRO A 28 -5.63 -10.08 11.01
N ILE A 29 -6.55 -10.06 10.04
CA ILE A 29 -6.79 -8.90 9.18
C ILE A 29 -7.33 -7.72 10.01
N MET A 30 -8.31 -7.97 10.90
CA MET A 30 -8.86 -6.94 11.78
C MET A 30 -7.78 -6.37 12.73
N PHE A 31 -6.91 -7.21 13.28
CA PHE A 31 -5.78 -6.76 14.08
C PHE A 31 -4.82 -5.89 13.25
N GLY A 32 -4.47 -6.31 12.04
CA GLY A 32 -3.63 -5.54 11.12
C GLY A 32 -4.25 -4.18 10.79
N MET A 33 -5.55 -4.13 10.49
CA MET A 33 -6.28 -2.89 10.23
C MET A 33 -6.35 -1.99 11.49
N GLY A 34 -6.51 -2.59 12.67
CA GLY A 34 -6.50 -1.86 13.95
C GLY A 34 -5.14 -1.19 14.21
N ILE A 35 -4.04 -1.91 14.00
CA ILE A 35 -2.69 -1.37 14.12
C ILE A 35 -2.47 -0.23 13.12
N GLN A 36 -2.89 -0.41 11.87
CA GLN A 36 -2.80 0.63 10.84
C GLN A 36 -3.61 1.88 11.20
N THR A 37 -4.79 1.69 11.80
CA THR A 37 -5.63 2.83 12.25
C THR A 37 -4.97 3.57 13.40
N LEU A 38 -4.41 2.85 14.37
CA LEU A 38 -3.65 3.46 15.49
C LEU A 38 -2.43 4.23 14.96
N TYR A 39 -1.70 3.66 14.01
CA TYR A 39 -0.59 4.34 13.35
C TYR A 39 -1.04 5.67 12.72
N ASN A 40 -2.06 5.65 11.87
CA ASN A 40 -2.58 6.86 11.23
C ASN A 40 -3.03 7.92 12.25
N LEU A 41 -3.56 7.49 13.39
CA LEU A 41 -4.02 8.39 14.43
C LEU A 41 -2.84 9.05 15.18
N VAL A 42 -1.78 8.29 15.45
CA VAL A 42 -0.54 8.79 16.06
C VAL A 42 0.16 9.76 15.11
N ASP A 43 0.29 9.42 13.84
CA ASP A 43 0.87 10.27 12.81
C ASP A 43 0.10 11.61 12.68
N MET A 44 -1.23 11.56 12.69
CA MET A 44 -2.07 12.76 12.66
C MET A 44 -1.89 13.65 13.89
N ILE A 45 -1.64 13.07 15.06
CA ILE A 45 -1.34 13.84 16.29
C ILE A 45 0.02 14.55 16.13
N PHE A 46 1.02 13.90 15.57
CA PHE A 46 2.34 14.51 15.36
C PHE A 46 2.27 15.64 14.32
N ILE A 47 1.63 15.40 13.17
CA ILE A 47 1.41 16.43 12.16
C ILE A 47 0.61 17.61 12.73
N GLY A 48 -0.36 17.33 13.61
CA GLY A 48 -1.15 18.36 14.28
C GLY A 48 -0.32 19.34 15.11
N ARG A 49 0.84 18.93 15.61
CA ARG A 49 1.77 19.80 16.35
C ARG A 49 2.57 20.76 15.46
N LEU A 50 2.70 20.45 14.15
CA LEU A 50 3.38 21.29 13.17
C LEU A 50 2.55 22.52 12.74
N GLY A 51 1.27 22.58 13.13
CA GLY A 51 0.38 23.70 12.87
C GLY A 51 -0.64 23.45 11.76
N GLY A 52 -1.64 24.33 11.68
CA GLY A 52 -2.78 24.18 10.76
C GLY A 52 -2.42 24.28 9.28
N GLN A 53 -1.39 25.03 8.91
CA GLN A 53 -0.93 25.17 7.53
C GLN A 53 -0.33 23.86 7.00
N SER A 54 0.43 23.14 7.84
CA SER A 54 1.00 21.83 7.50
C SER A 54 -0.10 20.78 7.27
N ILE A 55 -1.12 20.77 8.13
CA ILE A 55 -2.28 19.88 7.97
C ILE A 55 -3.00 20.19 6.65
N ALA A 56 -3.22 21.46 6.35
CA ALA A 56 -3.86 21.88 5.09
C ALA A 56 -3.04 21.47 3.87
N GLY A 57 -1.72 21.68 3.86
CA GLY A 57 -0.83 21.28 2.78
C GLY A 57 -0.87 19.77 2.52
N ILE A 58 -0.85 18.94 3.57
CA ILE A 58 -0.97 17.49 3.44
C ILE A 58 -2.37 17.09 2.92
N ALA A 59 -3.44 17.76 3.40
CA ALA A 59 -4.80 17.46 2.98
C ALA A 59 -5.02 17.65 1.47
N PHE A 60 -4.38 18.66 0.84
CA PHE A 60 -4.43 18.86 -0.61
C PHE A 60 -3.81 17.71 -1.41
N ASN A 61 -2.92 16.93 -0.82
CA ASN A 61 -2.30 15.76 -1.45
C ASN A 61 -3.16 14.48 -1.34
N MET A 62 -4.15 14.45 -0.45
CA MET A 62 -4.98 13.26 -0.22
C MET A 62 -5.69 12.74 -1.48
N PRO A 63 -6.30 13.57 -2.34
CA PRO A 63 -6.92 13.07 -3.57
C PRO A 63 -5.93 12.37 -4.50
N LEU A 64 -4.71 12.89 -4.61
CA LEU A 64 -3.64 12.29 -5.43
C LEU A 64 -3.17 10.96 -4.82
N PHE A 65 -3.01 10.92 -3.51
CA PHE A 65 -2.67 9.70 -2.78
C PHE A 65 -3.72 8.61 -3.00
N PHE A 66 -5.01 8.92 -2.85
CA PHE A 66 -6.10 7.97 -3.06
C PHE A 66 -6.22 7.51 -4.51
N LEU A 67 -5.90 8.36 -5.48
CA LEU A 67 -5.86 7.98 -6.89
C LEU A 67 -4.77 6.93 -7.13
N VAL A 68 -3.55 7.15 -6.63
CA VAL A 68 -2.43 6.19 -6.74
C VAL A 68 -2.78 4.88 -6.01
N LEU A 69 -3.33 4.99 -4.81
CA LEU A 69 -3.75 3.83 -4.02
C LEU A 69 -4.84 3.03 -4.75
N GLY A 70 -5.86 3.70 -5.28
CA GLY A 70 -6.95 3.07 -6.02
C GLY A 70 -6.47 2.36 -7.28
N LEU A 71 -5.57 2.98 -8.06
CA LEU A 71 -4.95 2.35 -9.22
C LEU A 71 -4.15 1.11 -8.83
N THR A 72 -3.31 1.24 -7.79
CA THR A 72 -2.46 0.12 -7.31
C THR A 72 -3.31 -1.04 -6.80
N MET A 73 -4.37 -0.76 -6.03
CA MET A 73 -5.27 -1.79 -5.52
C MET A 73 -6.12 -2.42 -6.62
N GLY A 74 -6.65 -1.63 -7.55
CA GLY A 74 -7.47 -2.12 -8.66
C GLY A 74 -6.68 -3.07 -9.57
N LEU A 75 -5.51 -2.63 -10.02
CA LEU A 75 -4.63 -3.46 -10.85
C LEU A 75 -4.07 -4.66 -10.07
N GLY A 76 -3.70 -4.44 -8.81
CA GLY A 76 -3.25 -5.51 -7.91
C GLY A 76 -4.27 -6.62 -7.72
N THR A 77 -5.57 -6.28 -7.64
CA THR A 77 -6.65 -7.28 -7.59
C THR A 77 -6.69 -8.15 -8.85
N GLY A 78 -6.48 -7.54 -10.03
CA GLY A 78 -6.36 -8.27 -11.29
C GLY A 78 -5.17 -9.22 -11.30
N VAL A 79 -4.01 -8.77 -10.81
CA VAL A 79 -2.80 -9.60 -10.66
C VAL A 79 -3.05 -10.79 -9.74
N THR A 80 -3.59 -10.54 -8.54
CA THR A 80 -3.93 -11.59 -7.57
C THR A 80 -4.87 -12.63 -8.18
N SER A 81 -5.92 -12.19 -8.88
CA SER A 81 -6.90 -13.07 -9.51
C SER A 81 -6.27 -13.92 -10.63
N SER A 82 -5.41 -13.32 -11.46
CA SER A 82 -4.75 -14.03 -12.56
C SER A 82 -3.80 -15.10 -12.03
N ILE A 83 -2.95 -14.76 -11.08
CA ILE A 83 -1.99 -15.70 -10.47
C ILE A 83 -2.72 -16.83 -9.76
N ALA A 84 -3.73 -16.51 -8.91
CA ALA A 84 -4.50 -17.53 -8.20
C ALA A 84 -5.19 -18.49 -9.16
N ARG A 85 -5.71 -17.99 -10.28
CA ARG A 85 -6.34 -18.83 -11.32
C ARG A 85 -5.33 -19.76 -11.98
N PHE A 86 -4.16 -19.29 -12.35
CA PHE A 86 -3.14 -20.14 -13.00
C PHE A 86 -2.56 -21.17 -12.03
N ILE A 87 -2.39 -20.83 -10.76
CA ILE A 87 -2.00 -21.78 -9.71
C ILE A 87 -3.10 -22.85 -9.54
N GLY A 88 -4.37 -22.45 -9.54
CA GLY A 88 -5.49 -23.38 -9.46
C GLY A 88 -5.60 -24.34 -10.67
N GLN A 89 -5.02 -23.95 -11.83
CA GLN A 89 -4.90 -24.77 -13.04
C GLN A 89 -3.61 -25.60 -13.07
N ASP A 90 -2.80 -25.58 -12.03
CA ASP A 90 -1.45 -26.20 -11.97
C ASP A 90 -0.50 -25.69 -13.06
N ASN A 91 -0.75 -24.48 -13.57
CA ASN A 91 0.03 -23.84 -14.64
C ASN A 91 0.99 -22.81 -14.05
N LYS A 92 2.07 -23.31 -13.45
CA LYS A 92 3.09 -22.46 -12.82
C LYS A 92 3.71 -21.46 -13.80
N LYS A 93 3.94 -21.87 -15.05
CA LYS A 93 4.56 -21.02 -16.07
C LYS A 93 3.76 -19.74 -16.33
N GLU A 94 2.44 -19.85 -16.45
CA GLU A 94 1.57 -18.69 -16.66
C GLU A 94 1.40 -17.87 -15.36
N ALA A 95 1.49 -18.49 -14.20
CA ALA A 95 1.51 -17.76 -12.93
C ALA A 95 2.78 -16.90 -12.81
N ASP A 96 3.95 -17.47 -13.07
CA ASP A 96 5.23 -16.76 -13.06
C ASP A 96 5.24 -15.63 -14.11
N ASN A 97 4.77 -15.89 -15.33
CA ASN A 97 4.61 -14.90 -16.41
C ASN A 97 3.69 -13.73 -15.97
N SER A 98 2.58 -14.03 -15.30
CA SER A 98 1.68 -12.99 -14.76
C SER A 98 2.35 -12.15 -13.69
N ALA A 99 3.20 -12.74 -12.84
CA ALA A 99 3.96 -12.01 -11.84
C ALA A 99 5.02 -11.10 -12.47
N GLU A 100 5.74 -11.57 -13.50
CA GLU A 100 6.70 -10.76 -14.25
C GLU A 100 6.02 -9.55 -14.92
N HIS A 101 4.88 -9.75 -15.57
CA HIS A 101 4.10 -8.66 -16.18
C HIS A 101 3.60 -7.66 -15.12
N ALA A 102 3.21 -8.13 -13.94
CA ALA A 102 2.81 -7.25 -12.84
C ALA A 102 3.96 -6.35 -12.38
N ILE A 103 5.18 -6.88 -12.29
CA ILE A 103 6.38 -6.11 -11.95
C ILE A 103 6.65 -5.03 -13.01
N VAL A 104 6.67 -5.40 -14.28
CA VAL A 104 6.87 -4.45 -15.38
C VAL A 104 5.80 -3.37 -15.39
N MET A 105 4.54 -3.75 -15.20
CA MET A 105 3.42 -2.82 -15.11
C MET A 105 3.59 -1.86 -13.91
N GLY A 106 4.03 -2.35 -12.76
CA GLY A 106 4.33 -1.53 -11.59
C GLY A 106 5.42 -0.50 -11.87
N ILE A 107 6.49 -0.88 -12.56
CA ILE A 107 7.57 0.04 -12.98
C ILE A 107 7.03 1.11 -13.92
N VAL A 108 6.31 0.73 -14.96
CA VAL A 108 5.77 1.67 -15.96
C VAL A 108 4.81 2.67 -15.30
N ILE A 109 3.90 2.20 -14.46
CA ILE A 109 2.93 3.03 -13.76
C ILE A 109 3.63 3.97 -12.78
N SER A 110 4.62 3.50 -12.04
CA SER A 110 5.35 4.33 -11.08
C SER A 110 6.13 5.45 -11.78
N ILE A 111 6.82 5.14 -12.88
CA ILE A 111 7.54 6.15 -13.66
C ILE A 111 6.55 7.17 -14.24
N PHE A 112 5.43 6.70 -14.81
CA PHE A 112 4.41 7.57 -15.40
C PHE A 112 3.81 8.52 -14.37
N LEU A 113 3.34 7.99 -13.23
CA LEU A 113 2.71 8.80 -12.18
C LEU A 113 3.71 9.73 -11.50
N CYS A 114 4.94 9.28 -11.24
CA CYS A 114 6.00 10.11 -10.70
C CYS A 114 6.33 11.27 -11.64
N SER A 115 6.51 11.00 -12.94
CA SER A 115 6.78 12.03 -13.94
C SER A 115 5.63 13.04 -14.04
N LEU A 116 4.39 12.55 -14.03
CA LEU A 116 3.20 13.40 -14.06
C LEU A 116 3.12 14.29 -12.81
N GLY A 117 3.36 13.71 -11.63
CA GLY A 117 3.37 14.44 -10.36
C GLY A 117 4.46 15.51 -10.30
N LEU A 118 5.68 15.19 -10.75
CA LEU A 118 6.79 16.16 -10.77
C LEU A 118 6.60 17.26 -11.80
N MET A 119 6.00 16.97 -12.95
CA MET A 119 5.82 17.96 -14.02
C MET A 119 4.60 18.87 -13.80
N PHE A 120 3.53 18.34 -13.27
CA PHE A 120 2.24 19.04 -13.19
C PHE A 120 1.71 19.18 -11.77
N GLY A 121 2.39 18.66 -10.75
CA GLY A 121 1.88 18.56 -9.40
C GLY A 121 1.53 19.92 -8.79
N GLU A 122 2.39 20.94 -8.94
CA GLU A 122 2.12 22.30 -8.47
C GLU A 122 0.86 22.88 -9.13
N THR A 123 0.73 22.70 -10.45
CA THR A 123 -0.44 23.14 -11.21
C THR A 123 -1.71 22.41 -10.75
N ILE A 124 -1.63 21.11 -10.49
CA ILE A 124 -2.78 20.32 -10.01
C ILE A 124 -3.20 20.77 -8.62
N LEU A 125 -2.24 21.02 -7.71
CA LEU A 125 -2.53 21.51 -6.37
C LEU A 125 -3.16 22.91 -6.40
N SER A 126 -2.67 23.79 -7.28
CA SER A 126 -3.26 25.12 -7.49
C SER A 126 -4.68 25.03 -8.04
N LEU A 127 -4.96 24.10 -8.97
CA LEU A 127 -6.32 23.85 -9.48
C LEU A 127 -7.27 23.31 -8.40
N PHE A 128 -6.75 22.60 -7.40
CA PHE A 128 -7.53 22.17 -6.23
C PHE A 128 -7.79 23.30 -5.24
N GLY A 129 -7.20 24.48 -5.46
CA GLY A 129 -7.42 25.68 -4.64
C GLY A 129 -6.33 25.91 -3.58
N ALA A 130 -5.18 25.24 -3.68
CA ALA A 130 -4.04 25.56 -2.82
C ALA A 130 -3.38 26.86 -3.29
N GLU A 131 -3.17 27.83 -2.38
CA GLU A 131 -2.59 29.13 -2.66
C GLU A 131 -1.55 29.53 -1.59
N GLY A 132 -0.63 30.42 -1.98
CA GLY A 132 0.37 31.00 -1.05
C GLY A 132 1.23 29.95 -0.33
N ASP A 133 1.38 30.11 0.98
CA ASP A 133 2.21 29.21 1.80
C ASP A 133 1.69 27.77 1.80
N ILE A 134 0.37 27.59 1.72
CA ILE A 134 -0.24 26.24 1.67
C ILE A 134 0.16 25.51 0.39
N LEU A 135 0.21 26.21 -0.75
CA LEU A 135 0.66 25.62 -2.01
C LEU A 135 2.13 25.19 -1.94
N SER A 136 2.98 26.02 -1.34
CA SER A 136 4.40 25.70 -1.16
C SER A 136 4.59 24.44 -0.31
N ILE A 137 3.92 24.37 0.84
CA ILE A 137 3.95 23.20 1.73
C ILE A 137 3.39 21.95 1.03
N ALA A 138 2.26 22.08 0.33
CA ALA A 138 1.64 20.98 -0.39
C ALA A 138 2.55 20.46 -1.51
N TRP A 139 3.24 21.35 -2.21
CA TRP A 139 4.18 21.01 -3.28
C TRP A 139 5.42 20.29 -2.73
N GLU A 140 6.03 20.78 -1.67
CA GLU A 140 7.16 20.13 -1.00
C GLU A 140 6.80 18.71 -0.56
N TYR A 141 5.62 18.55 0.05
CA TYR A 141 5.12 17.22 0.43
C TYR A 141 4.90 16.30 -0.78
N LEU A 142 4.26 16.81 -1.85
CA LEU A 142 4.03 16.06 -3.09
C LEU A 142 5.35 15.63 -3.73
N HIS A 143 6.35 16.49 -3.72
CA HIS A 143 7.67 16.19 -4.29
C HIS A 143 8.31 14.98 -3.61
N VAL A 144 8.34 14.97 -2.27
CA VAL A 144 8.85 13.84 -1.49
C VAL A 144 7.99 12.59 -1.72
N MET A 145 6.67 12.75 -1.76
CA MET A 145 5.73 11.67 -2.04
C MET A 145 5.96 11.04 -3.42
N CYS A 146 6.25 11.84 -4.44
CA CYS A 146 6.59 11.34 -5.79
C CYS A 146 7.85 10.48 -5.80
N ILE A 147 8.87 10.83 -4.99
CA ILE A 147 10.09 10.02 -4.84
C ILE A 147 9.79 8.69 -4.14
N GLY A 148 8.91 8.68 -3.15
CA GLY A 148 8.48 7.48 -2.43
C GLY A 148 7.47 6.61 -3.19
N MET A 149 6.75 7.18 -4.16
CA MET A 149 5.66 6.53 -4.89
C MET A 149 6.07 5.22 -5.59
N PRO A 150 7.24 5.09 -6.26
CA PRO A 150 7.68 3.83 -6.84
C PRO A 150 7.74 2.70 -5.83
N PHE A 151 8.26 2.96 -4.64
CA PHE A 151 8.35 1.96 -3.56
C PHE A 151 6.97 1.53 -3.06
N MET A 152 6.03 2.47 -2.96
CA MET A 152 4.66 2.21 -2.53
C MET A 152 3.92 1.34 -3.56
N ILE A 153 4.00 1.69 -4.84
CA ILE A 153 3.38 0.94 -5.95
C ILE A 153 3.99 -0.46 -6.01
N PHE A 154 5.32 -0.56 -5.96
CA PHE A 154 6.03 -1.83 -6.02
C PHE A 154 5.64 -2.76 -4.86
N SER A 155 5.59 -2.22 -3.64
CA SER A 155 5.13 -2.95 -2.45
C SER A 155 3.69 -3.46 -2.61
N GLY A 156 2.80 -2.64 -3.20
CA GLY A 156 1.43 -3.01 -3.49
C GLY A 156 1.31 -4.18 -4.49
N PHE A 157 2.06 -4.12 -5.59
CA PHE A 157 2.09 -5.20 -6.58
C PHE A 157 2.72 -6.48 -6.02
N PHE A 158 3.82 -6.35 -5.25
CA PHE A 158 4.47 -7.48 -4.62
C PHE A 158 3.53 -8.20 -3.64
N ARG A 159 2.80 -7.43 -2.83
CA ARG A 159 1.75 -7.97 -1.97
C ARG A 159 0.65 -8.67 -2.76
N SER A 160 0.27 -8.14 -3.92
CA SER A 160 -0.77 -8.73 -4.79
C SER A 160 -0.31 -10.05 -5.42
N ILE A 161 0.96 -10.16 -5.78
CA ILE A 161 1.57 -11.39 -6.29
C ILE A 161 1.53 -12.46 -5.20
N LEU A 162 2.04 -12.16 -4.01
CA LEU A 162 2.06 -13.10 -2.88
C LEU A 162 0.66 -13.51 -2.44
N ALA A 163 -0.30 -12.58 -2.48
CA ALA A 163 -1.71 -12.88 -2.22
C ALA A 163 -2.27 -13.87 -3.25
N GLY A 164 -1.90 -13.74 -4.52
CA GLY A 164 -2.25 -14.67 -5.60
C GLY A 164 -1.67 -16.07 -5.39
N GLU A 165 -0.48 -16.16 -4.81
CA GLU A 165 0.17 -17.42 -4.40
C GLU A 165 -0.43 -18.01 -3.11
N GLY A 166 -1.27 -17.24 -2.41
CA GLY A 166 -1.87 -17.63 -1.12
C GLY A 166 -0.97 -17.36 0.09
N ASP A 167 0.16 -16.66 -0.10
CA ASP A 167 1.01 -16.23 1.01
C ASP A 167 0.61 -14.83 1.48
N MET A 168 -0.14 -14.77 2.57
CA MET A 168 -0.49 -13.53 3.26
C MET A 168 0.37 -13.29 4.51
N LYS A 169 1.18 -14.29 4.94
CA LYS A 169 1.97 -14.17 6.17
C LYS A 169 3.16 -13.24 5.98
N PHE A 170 3.87 -13.40 4.87
CA PHE A 170 5.05 -12.57 4.59
C PHE A 170 4.68 -11.09 4.43
N PRO A 171 3.68 -10.68 3.62
CA PRO A 171 3.25 -9.29 3.55
C PRO A 171 2.81 -8.70 4.89
N MET A 172 2.11 -9.48 5.73
CA MET A 172 1.69 -9.03 7.06
C MET A 172 2.89 -8.79 7.99
N MET A 173 3.89 -9.67 7.94
CA MET A 173 5.09 -9.52 8.75
C MET A 173 5.89 -8.29 8.34
N VAL A 174 6.06 -8.05 7.04
CA VAL A 174 6.73 -6.85 6.51
C VAL A 174 5.97 -5.59 6.89
N ALA A 175 4.64 -5.58 6.75
CA ALA A 175 3.81 -4.45 7.16
C ALA A 175 3.91 -4.17 8.67
N GLY A 176 3.90 -5.22 9.50
CA GLY A 176 4.08 -5.10 10.94
C GLY A 176 5.43 -4.50 11.33
N LEU A 177 6.51 -4.99 10.71
CA LEU A 177 7.85 -4.43 10.92
C LEU A 177 7.93 -2.96 10.47
N GLY A 178 7.33 -2.63 9.31
CA GLY A 178 7.25 -1.27 8.83
C GLY A 178 6.53 -0.35 9.80
N THR A 179 5.40 -0.80 10.36
CA THR A 179 4.63 -0.03 11.36
C THR A 179 5.45 0.21 12.63
N VAL A 180 6.15 -0.80 13.15
CA VAL A 180 7.02 -0.64 14.33
C VAL A 180 8.16 0.34 14.04
N LEU A 181 8.77 0.23 12.87
CA LEU A 181 9.86 1.11 12.45
C LEU A 181 9.37 2.57 12.35
N ASN A 182 8.21 2.80 11.79
CA ASN A 182 7.59 4.12 11.68
C ASN A 182 7.32 4.74 13.05
N ILE A 183 6.68 4.00 13.98
CA ILE A 183 6.40 4.50 15.34
C ILE A 183 7.70 4.94 16.05
N VAL A 184 8.82 4.28 15.76
CA VAL A 184 10.13 4.63 16.35
C VAL A 184 10.79 5.80 15.64
N LEU A 185 10.68 5.86 14.31
CA LEU A 185 11.36 6.88 13.49
C LEU A 185 10.59 8.20 13.43
N ASP A 186 9.26 8.18 13.43
CA ASP A 186 8.45 9.41 13.33
C ASP A 186 8.80 10.44 14.43
N PRO A 187 8.92 10.09 15.73
CA PRO A 187 9.33 11.06 16.71
C PRO A 187 10.74 11.63 16.47
N ILE A 188 11.67 10.80 15.99
CA ILE A 188 13.05 11.20 15.72
C ILE A 188 13.09 12.20 14.58
N PHE A 189 12.40 11.91 13.46
CA PHE A 189 12.39 12.80 12.32
C PHE A 189 11.57 14.08 12.52
N ILE A 190 10.56 14.05 13.36
CA ILE A 190 9.67 15.20 13.61
C ILE A 190 10.24 16.13 14.70
N PHE A 191 10.92 15.58 15.71
CA PHE A 191 11.34 16.36 16.87
C PHE A 191 12.86 16.54 17.05
N ASP A 192 13.70 15.67 16.46
CA ASP A 192 15.16 15.73 16.63
C ASP A 192 15.90 16.44 15.48
N LEU A 193 15.19 16.89 14.44
CA LEU A 193 15.77 17.65 13.32
C LEU A 193 15.52 19.16 13.40
N GLU A 194 14.98 19.67 14.50
CA GLU A 194 15.04 21.08 14.90
C GLU A 194 16.29 21.30 15.78
#